data_87f236555dca68f1fa750c057edd4309
#
_entry.id   87f236555dca68f1fa750c057edd4309
#
_cell.length_a   1.000
_cell.length_b   1.000
_cell.length_c   1.000
_cell.angle_alpha   90.00
_cell.angle_beta   90.00
_cell.angle_gamma   90.00
#
_symmetry.space_group_name_H-M   'P 1'
#
loop_
_entity.id
_entity.type
_entity.pdbx_description
1 polymer ?
#
loop_
_entity_poly.entity_id
_entity_poly.type
_entity_poly.pdbx_seq_one_letter_code
_entity_poly.pdbx_strand_id
1 'polypeptide(L)'
;MTARFLLTTALLAAALPAAAQNSTVEFTVSGSSTVRNWSCTAQGTIAVTPASAGTPLPGFATGVQAATVTVPLKSFRCPSDEMTQHLNEAMHADKFPEIVYTIDKYTVAGGQAQASGTMTIHGTAQPVTVPVTLQATDKGVQVEGNTRLEFATFKLEPPAVFAGLLKVGPQIRIAFKGLVAR
;
A
#
# COMPACT_ATOMS: atom_id res chain seq x y z
N MET A 1 13.34 49.41 50.00
CA MET A 1 12.77 48.07 49.80
C MET A 1 12.23 48.01 48.38
N THR A 2 13.01 47.51 47.43
CA THR A 2 12.64 47.41 46.01
C THR A 2 12.48 45.94 45.63
N ALA A 3 11.21 45.51 45.45
CA ALA A 3 10.86 44.14 45.04
C ALA A 3 11.08 44.02 43.52
N ARG A 4 12.00 43.13 43.10
CA ARG A 4 12.20 42.72 41.71
C ARG A 4 11.27 41.56 41.40
N PHE A 5 10.26 41.78 40.54
CA PHE A 5 9.45 40.75 39.93
C PHE A 5 10.24 40.13 38.78
N LEU A 6 10.60 38.84 38.90
CA LEU A 6 11.12 38.00 37.81
C LEU A 6 9.95 37.42 37.02
N LEU A 7 9.74 37.91 35.82
CA LEU A 7 8.82 37.30 34.84
C LEU A 7 9.51 36.07 34.21
N THR A 8 9.07 34.88 34.55
CA THR A 8 9.45 33.63 33.87
C THR A 8 8.55 33.43 32.67
N THR A 9 9.06 33.69 31.48
CA THR A 9 8.39 33.32 30.21
C THR A 9 8.56 31.83 29.96
N ALA A 10 7.46 31.08 30.11
CA ALA A 10 7.40 29.66 29.71
C ALA A 10 7.28 29.58 28.17
N LEU A 11 8.33 29.09 27.52
CA LEU A 11 8.31 28.77 26.09
C LEU A 11 7.51 27.49 25.86
N LEU A 12 6.29 27.61 25.35
CA LEU A 12 5.49 26.47 24.91
C LEU A 12 6.06 26.00 23.55
N ALA A 13 6.83 24.92 23.54
CA ALA A 13 7.27 24.25 22.31
C ALA A 13 6.07 23.53 21.70
N ALA A 14 5.47 24.11 20.67
CA ALA A 14 4.48 23.43 19.85
C ALA A 14 5.16 22.32 19.05
N ALA A 15 4.89 21.06 19.39
CA ALA A 15 5.28 19.92 18.60
C ALA A 15 4.49 19.96 17.27
N LEU A 16 5.16 20.28 16.16
CA LEU A 16 4.58 20.18 14.84
C LEU A 16 4.30 18.70 14.53
N PRO A 17 3.11 18.35 14.02
CA PRO A 17 2.84 16.99 13.59
C PRO A 17 3.81 16.63 12.45
N ALA A 18 4.49 15.48 12.57
CA ALA A 18 5.31 14.95 11.50
C ALA A 18 4.41 14.72 10.28
N ALA A 19 4.61 15.50 9.22
CA ALA A 19 3.85 15.35 7.98
C ALA A 19 4.14 13.97 7.39
N ALA A 20 3.10 13.19 7.15
CA ALA A 20 3.23 11.92 6.44
C ALA A 20 3.75 12.20 5.01
N GLN A 21 4.86 11.59 4.64
CA GLN A 21 5.44 11.74 3.31
C GLN A 21 4.75 10.75 2.37
N ASN A 22 4.02 11.29 1.39
CA ASN A 22 3.38 10.48 0.36
C ASN A 22 4.36 10.19 -0.78
N SER A 23 4.56 8.93 -1.07
CA SER A 23 5.42 8.44 -2.15
C SER A 23 4.64 7.61 -3.13
N THR A 24 5.04 7.60 -4.40
CA THR A 24 4.37 6.83 -5.46
C THR A 24 4.92 5.41 -5.50
N VAL A 25 4.02 4.44 -5.66
CA VAL A 25 4.33 3.02 -5.83
C VAL A 25 3.62 2.51 -7.07
N GLU A 26 4.37 1.82 -7.92
CA GLU A 26 3.85 1.11 -9.10
C GLU A 26 3.48 -0.32 -8.74
N PHE A 27 2.36 -0.77 -9.26
CA PHE A 27 1.85 -2.12 -9.09
C PHE A 27 1.69 -2.79 -10.44
N THR A 28 2.01 -4.08 -10.48
CA THR A 28 1.66 -4.99 -11.58
C THR A 28 0.77 -6.08 -11.01
N VAL A 29 -0.46 -6.15 -11.48
CA VAL A 29 -1.42 -7.19 -11.11
C VAL A 29 -1.57 -8.12 -12.28
N SER A 30 -1.35 -9.41 -12.07
CA SER A 30 -1.40 -10.43 -13.11
C SER A 30 -2.17 -11.66 -12.66
N GLY A 31 -2.75 -12.35 -13.60
CA GLY A 31 -3.50 -13.57 -13.38
C GLY A 31 -3.64 -14.40 -14.66
N SER A 32 -4.37 -15.49 -14.54
CA SER A 32 -4.72 -16.35 -15.65
C SER A 32 -6.20 -16.20 -16.01
N SER A 33 -6.54 -16.60 -17.23
CA SER A 33 -7.91 -16.85 -17.65
C SER A 33 -7.98 -18.13 -18.47
N THR A 34 -9.17 -18.57 -18.84
CA THR A 34 -9.38 -19.75 -19.68
C THR A 34 -8.73 -19.62 -21.07
N VAL A 35 -8.41 -18.39 -21.51
CA VAL A 35 -7.87 -18.12 -22.85
C VAL A 35 -6.37 -17.79 -22.77
N ARG A 36 -5.95 -16.93 -21.83
CA ARG A 36 -4.57 -16.45 -21.74
C ARG A 36 -4.26 -15.85 -20.35
N ASN A 37 -2.98 -15.68 -20.07
CA ASN A 37 -2.54 -14.85 -18.95
C ASN A 37 -2.77 -13.36 -19.27
N TRP A 38 -2.98 -12.59 -18.24
CA TRP A 38 -3.22 -11.16 -18.33
C TRP A 38 -2.41 -10.40 -17.27
N SER A 39 -2.18 -9.13 -17.54
CA SER A 39 -1.50 -8.23 -16.61
C SER A 39 -2.02 -6.81 -16.79
N CYS A 40 -2.24 -6.13 -15.67
CA CYS A 40 -2.59 -4.71 -15.61
C CYS A 40 -1.58 -4.00 -14.72
N THR A 41 -1.32 -2.74 -14.97
CA THR A 41 -0.53 -1.87 -14.08
C THR A 41 -1.45 -0.92 -13.32
N ALA A 42 -0.99 -0.45 -12.16
CA ALA A 42 -1.68 0.58 -11.39
C ALA A 42 -0.66 1.44 -10.67
N GLN A 43 -1.05 2.65 -10.30
CA GLN A 43 -0.27 3.52 -9.45
C GLN A 43 -1.01 3.79 -8.16
N GLY A 44 -0.28 3.72 -7.05
CA GLY A 44 -0.77 4.04 -5.74
C GLY A 44 0.19 4.95 -4.99
N THR A 45 -0.20 5.31 -3.79
CA THR A 45 0.61 6.08 -2.86
C THR A 45 0.88 5.27 -1.61
N ILE A 46 2.04 5.51 -0.99
CA ILE A 46 2.36 5.04 0.35
C ILE A 46 2.61 6.24 1.25
N ALA A 47 1.87 6.31 2.34
CA ALA A 47 2.08 7.26 3.42
C ALA A 47 2.75 6.52 4.58
N VAL A 48 3.91 6.99 5.03
CA VAL A 48 4.67 6.39 6.12
C VAL A 48 4.68 7.32 7.31
N THR A 49 4.37 6.79 8.49
CA THR A 49 4.52 7.47 9.78
C THR A 49 5.74 6.89 10.48
N PRO A 50 6.84 7.65 10.63
CA PRO A 50 8.00 7.21 11.38
C PRO A 50 7.65 6.95 12.85
N ALA A 51 8.28 5.95 13.45
CA ALA A 51 8.17 5.73 14.89
C ALA A 51 9.02 6.74 15.66
N SER A 52 8.59 7.12 16.86
CA SER A 52 9.41 7.92 17.79
C SER A 52 10.55 7.11 18.40
N ALA A 53 10.37 5.79 18.53
CA ALA A 53 11.36 4.81 18.97
C ALA A 53 10.96 3.43 18.45
N GLY A 54 11.91 2.53 18.24
CA GLY A 54 11.61 1.16 17.81
C GLY A 54 12.75 0.52 17.02
N THR A 55 12.45 -0.61 16.40
CA THR A 55 13.41 -1.38 15.60
C THR A 55 13.74 -0.62 14.31
N PRO A 56 15.01 -0.29 14.06
CA PRO A 56 15.42 0.36 12.82
C PRO A 56 15.03 -0.45 11.59
N LEU A 57 14.63 0.25 10.53
CA LEU A 57 14.47 -0.27 9.19
C LEU A 57 15.49 0.35 8.26
N PRO A 58 15.92 -0.30 7.17
CA PRO A 58 16.73 0.36 6.17
C PRO A 58 16.13 1.71 5.77
N GLY A 59 16.85 2.81 6.04
CA GLY A 59 16.41 4.17 5.80
C GLY A 59 15.53 4.83 6.86
N PHE A 60 15.09 4.12 7.91
CA PHE A 60 14.33 4.66 9.04
C PHE A 60 15.01 4.31 10.36
N ALA A 61 15.76 5.24 10.94
CA ALA A 61 16.59 5.01 12.12
C ALA A 61 15.80 4.54 13.36
N THR A 62 14.56 5.00 13.51
CA THR A 62 13.66 4.64 14.61
C THR A 62 12.57 3.65 14.19
N GLY A 63 12.63 3.13 12.95
CA GLY A 63 11.59 2.28 12.39
C GLY A 63 10.36 3.05 11.90
N VAL A 64 9.29 2.32 11.65
CA VAL A 64 8.01 2.82 11.13
C VAL A 64 6.91 2.46 12.11
N GLN A 65 6.10 3.43 12.49
CA GLN A 65 4.94 3.20 13.36
C GLN A 65 3.77 2.62 12.57
N ALA A 66 3.50 3.18 11.40
CA ALA A 66 2.45 2.73 10.50
C ALA A 66 2.79 3.10 9.05
N ALA A 67 2.23 2.37 8.12
CA ALA A 67 2.23 2.76 6.72
C ALA A 67 0.87 2.44 6.11
N THR A 68 0.39 3.32 5.22
CA THR A 68 -0.84 3.11 4.48
C THR A 68 -0.56 3.19 3.00
N VAL A 69 -0.91 2.14 2.29
CA VAL A 69 -0.86 2.06 0.83
C VAL A 69 -2.26 2.25 0.30
N THR A 70 -2.45 3.18 -0.62
CA THR A 70 -3.73 3.46 -1.29
C THR A 70 -3.55 3.34 -2.79
N VAL A 71 -4.38 2.51 -3.43
CA VAL A 71 -4.37 2.29 -4.88
C VAL A 71 -5.76 2.65 -5.44
N PRO A 72 -5.91 3.81 -6.11
CA PRO A 72 -7.17 4.17 -6.74
C PRO A 72 -7.47 3.21 -7.91
N LEU A 73 -8.69 2.67 -7.98
CA LEU A 73 -9.09 1.77 -9.08
C LEU A 73 -9.00 2.46 -10.44
N LYS A 74 -9.25 3.75 -10.51
CA LYS A 74 -9.07 4.58 -11.73
C LYS A 74 -7.62 4.66 -12.24
N SER A 75 -6.63 4.27 -11.41
CA SER A 75 -5.22 4.23 -11.83
C SER A 75 -4.87 2.97 -12.62
N PHE A 76 -5.73 1.96 -12.62
CA PHE A 76 -5.47 0.73 -13.37
C PHE A 76 -5.44 0.97 -14.87
N ARG A 77 -4.49 0.29 -15.52
CA ARG A 77 -4.31 0.25 -16.97
C ARG A 77 -4.06 -1.18 -17.38
N CYS A 78 -4.97 -1.73 -18.16
CA CYS A 78 -4.89 -3.05 -18.75
C CYS A 78 -4.50 -2.96 -20.23
N PRO A 79 -4.20 -4.09 -20.92
CA PRO A 79 -3.82 -4.10 -22.33
C PRO A 79 -4.84 -3.49 -23.30
N SER A 80 -6.11 -3.39 -22.90
CA SER A 80 -7.14 -2.66 -23.65
C SER A 80 -8.03 -1.85 -22.71
N ASP A 81 -8.65 -0.80 -23.24
CA ASP A 81 -9.60 0.04 -22.50
C ASP A 81 -10.82 -0.77 -22.06
N GLU A 82 -11.31 -1.68 -22.93
CA GLU A 82 -12.41 -2.59 -22.60
C GLU A 82 -12.07 -3.45 -21.37
N MET A 83 -10.86 -4.01 -21.32
CA MET A 83 -10.42 -4.79 -20.15
C MET A 83 -10.31 -3.92 -18.90
N THR A 84 -9.85 -2.68 -19.03
CA THR A 84 -9.80 -1.72 -17.92
C THR A 84 -11.20 -1.38 -17.42
N GLN A 85 -12.15 -1.21 -18.32
CA GLN A 85 -13.56 -0.98 -17.98
C GLN A 85 -14.16 -2.18 -17.25
N HIS A 86 -13.99 -3.39 -17.76
CA HIS A 86 -14.45 -4.63 -17.11
C HIS A 86 -13.86 -4.81 -15.71
N LEU A 87 -12.57 -4.45 -15.50
CA LEU A 87 -11.96 -4.47 -14.18
C LEU A 87 -12.69 -3.50 -13.24
N ASN A 88 -12.92 -2.26 -13.66
CA ASN A 88 -13.59 -1.26 -12.84
C ASN A 88 -15.04 -1.66 -12.51
N GLU A 89 -15.76 -2.25 -13.45
CA GLU A 89 -17.12 -2.77 -13.26
C GLU A 89 -17.13 -3.93 -12.25
N ALA A 90 -16.24 -4.92 -12.43
CA ALA A 90 -16.13 -6.07 -11.53
C ALA A 90 -15.72 -5.68 -10.10
N MET A 91 -14.94 -4.61 -9.97
CA MET A 91 -14.53 -4.07 -8.67
C MET A 91 -15.53 -3.06 -8.10
N HIS A 92 -16.63 -2.76 -8.80
CA HIS A 92 -17.60 -1.70 -8.45
C HIS A 92 -16.88 -0.40 -8.06
N ALA A 93 -16.04 0.11 -8.96
CA ALA A 93 -15.14 1.23 -8.71
C ALA A 93 -15.86 2.55 -8.36
N ASP A 94 -17.11 2.70 -8.73
CA ASP A 94 -18.00 3.78 -8.34
C ASP A 94 -18.35 3.76 -6.85
N LYS A 95 -18.50 2.56 -6.27
CA LYS A 95 -18.83 2.36 -4.86
C LYS A 95 -17.60 2.14 -3.99
N PHE A 96 -16.59 1.48 -4.51
CA PHE A 96 -15.33 1.16 -3.84
C PHE A 96 -14.16 1.69 -4.67
N PRO A 97 -13.87 3.01 -4.63
CA PRO A 97 -12.97 3.66 -5.57
C PRO A 97 -11.49 3.31 -5.36
N GLU A 98 -11.14 2.65 -4.27
CA GLU A 98 -9.76 2.39 -3.92
C GLU A 98 -9.56 1.07 -3.17
N ILE A 99 -8.33 0.56 -3.25
CA ILE A 99 -7.81 -0.53 -2.43
C ILE A 99 -6.91 0.10 -1.39
N VAL A 100 -7.08 -0.26 -0.10
CA VAL A 100 -6.29 0.28 0.99
C VAL A 100 -5.61 -0.86 1.75
N TYR A 101 -4.31 -0.72 2.03
CA TYR A 101 -3.57 -1.63 2.88
C TYR A 101 -2.90 -0.84 4.01
N THR A 102 -3.41 -1.01 5.22
CA THR A 102 -2.86 -0.40 6.44
C THR A 102 -1.95 -1.39 7.14
N ILE A 103 -0.67 -1.06 7.22
CA ILE A 103 0.39 -1.86 7.84
C ILE A 103 0.59 -1.36 9.26
N ASP A 104 0.43 -2.22 10.25
CA ASP A 104 0.56 -1.91 11.67
C ASP A 104 1.68 -2.70 12.38
N LYS A 105 2.20 -3.73 11.72
CA LYS A 105 3.28 -4.58 12.24
C LYS A 105 4.26 -4.95 11.14
N TYR A 106 5.52 -5.12 11.53
CA TYR A 106 6.52 -5.68 10.64
C TYR A 106 7.60 -6.44 11.44
N THR A 107 8.22 -7.40 10.77
CA THR A 107 9.43 -8.07 11.24
C THR A 107 10.52 -7.90 10.19
N VAL A 108 11.77 -7.73 10.62
CA VAL A 108 12.89 -7.47 9.70
C VAL A 108 13.99 -8.50 9.93
N ALA A 109 14.51 -9.03 8.83
CA ALA A 109 15.70 -9.88 8.82
C ALA A 109 16.50 -9.61 7.54
N GLY A 110 17.74 -9.09 7.66
CA GLY A 110 18.68 -8.97 6.55
C GLY A 110 18.19 -8.10 5.37
N GLY A 111 17.50 -6.97 5.61
CA GLY A 111 16.98 -6.11 4.55
C GLY A 111 15.64 -6.55 3.94
N GLN A 112 15.11 -7.68 4.42
CA GLN A 112 13.75 -8.11 4.10
C GLN A 112 12.83 -7.84 5.28
N ALA A 113 11.60 -7.45 4.99
CA ALA A 113 10.56 -7.26 5.99
C ALA A 113 9.33 -8.13 5.65
N GLN A 114 8.62 -8.56 6.69
CA GLN A 114 7.27 -9.07 6.58
C GLN A 114 6.35 -7.97 7.08
N ALA A 115 5.65 -7.29 6.20
CA ALA A 115 4.69 -6.25 6.54
C ALA A 115 3.33 -6.90 6.77
N SER A 116 2.77 -6.74 7.97
CA SER A 116 1.47 -7.30 8.36
C SER A 116 0.50 -6.17 8.65
N GLY A 117 -0.75 -6.37 8.29
CA GLY A 117 -1.78 -5.37 8.48
C GLY A 117 -3.12 -5.78 7.88
N THR A 118 -3.98 -4.81 7.68
CA THR A 118 -5.33 -5.02 7.13
C THR A 118 -5.42 -4.48 5.72
N MET A 119 -5.79 -5.34 4.78
CA MET A 119 -6.07 -4.96 3.39
C MET A 119 -7.57 -4.91 3.17
N THR A 120 -8.05 -3.81 2.62
CA THR A 120 -9.46 -3.63 2.26
C THR A 120 -9.60 -3.57 0.75
N ILE A 121 -10.33 -4.53 0.20
CA ILE A 121 -10.66 -4.63 -1.23
C ILE A 121 -12.19 -4.78 -1.32
N HIS A 122 -12.83 -4.01 -2.18
CA HIS A 122 -14.29 -4.08 -2.42
C HIS A 122 -15.10 -4.04 -1.11
N GLY A 123 -14.69 -3.18 -0.16
CA GLY A 123 -15.32 -3.04 1.15
C GLY A 123 -15.09 -4.21 2.13
N THR A 124 -14.35 -5.25 1.73
CA THR A 124 -14.01 -6.38 2.61
C THR A 124 -12.60 -6.21 3.15
N ALA A 125 -12.46 -6.14 4.48
CA ALA A 125 -11.20 -6.03 5.18
C ALA A 125 -10.69 -7.43 5.59
N GLN A 126 -9.41 -7.72 5.31
CA GLN A 126 -8.76 -8.99 5.65
C GLN A 126 -7.33 -8.78 6.17
N PRO A 127 -6.88 -9.57 7.14
CA PRO A 127 -5.48 -9.55 7.55
C PRO A 127 -4.61 -10.14 6.45
N VAL A 128 -3.54 -9.42 6.09
CA VAL A 128 -2.59 -9.83 5.05
C VAL A 128 -1.18 -9.58 5.54
N THR A 129 -0.26 -10.50 5.20
CA THR A 129 1.18 -10.31 5.40
C THR A 129 1.86 -10.33 4.04
N VAL A 130 2.64 -9.30 3.75
CA VAL A 130 3.32 -9.10 2.47
C VAL A 130 4.82 -9.08 2.69
N PRO A 131 5.60 -9.93 2.00
CA PRO A 131 7.05 -9.85 2.00
C PRO A 131 7.51 -8.61 1.22
N VAL A 132 8.41 -7.83 1.84
CA VAL A 132 8.92 -6.58 1.29
C VAL A 132 10.43 -6.57 1.38
N THR A 133 11.11 -6.26 0.28
CA THR A 133 12.54 -5.94 0.27
C THR A 133 12.70 -4.44 0.40
N LEU A 134 13.57 -4.02 1.31
CA LEU A 134 13.86 -2.62 1.62
C LEU A 134 15.33 -2.33 1.31
N GLN A 135 15.59 -1.30 0.52
CA GLN A 135 16.93 -0.86 0.19
C GLN A 135 17.05 0.65 0.39
N ALA A 136 17.92 1.07 1.30
CA ALA A 136 18.22 2.48 1.48
C ALA A 136 19.00 3.01 0.25
N THR A 137 18.61 4.18 -0.24
CA THR A 137 19.24 4.89 -1.34
C THR A 137 19.46 6.36 -0.95
N ASP A 138 20.20 7.11 -1.75
CA ASP A 138 20.41 8.55 -1.50
C ASP A 138 19.08 9.35 -1.60
N LYS A 139 18.11 8.84 -2.37
CA LYS A 139 16.81 9.50 -2.60
C LYS A 139 15.70 9.05 -1.65
N GLY A 140 15.93 8.04 -0.82
CA GLY A 140 14.93 7.46 0.05
C GLY A 140 15.10 5.96 0.22
N VAL A 141 14.00 5.27 0.46
CA VAL A 141 13.96 3.82 0.61
C VAL A 141 13.25 3.20 -0.58
N GLN A 142 13.95 2.40 -1.36
CA GLN A 142 13.34 1.58 -2.40
C GLN A 142 12.61 0.43 -1.72
N VAL A 143 11.33 0.26 -2.06
CA VAL A 143 10.48 -0.83 -1.57
C VAL A 143 10.05 -1.69 -2.76
N GLU A 144 10.20 -2.99 -2.62
CA GLU A 144 9.79 -3.97 -3.64
C GLU A 144 9.18 -5.18 -2.96
N GLY A 145 8.23 -5.81 -3.61
CA GLY A 145 7.68 -7.05 -3.12
C GLY A 145 6.71 -7.70 -4.09
N ASN A 146 6.29 -8.89 -3.74
CA ASN A 146 5.22 -9.57 -4.44
C ASN A 146 4.40 -10.43 -3.47
N THR A 147 3.13 -10.57 -3.77
CA THR A 147 2.21 -11.43 -3.02
C THR A 147 1.19 -12.06 -3.94
N ARG A 148 0.49 -13.06 -3.44
CA ARG A 148 -0.66 -13.67 -4.11
C ARG A 148 -1.89 -13.46 -3.26
N LEU A 149 -3.00 -13.14 -3.91
CA LEU A 149 -4.30 -13.01 -3.29
C LEU A 149 -5.30 -13.89 -4.01
N GLU A 150 -6.28 -14.38 -3.26
CA GLU A 150 -7.43 -15.09 -3.81
C GLU A 150 -8.66 -14.17 -3.77
N PHE A 151 -9.42 -14.14 -4.84
CA PHE A 151 -10.65 -13.35 -4.91
C PHE A 151 -11.62 -13.71 -3.77
N ALA A 152 -11.77 -15.00 -3.47
CA ALA A 152 -12.67 -15.49 -2.42
C ALA A 152 -12.34 -14.91 -1.02
N THR A 153 -11.06 -14.63 -0.72
CA THR A 153 -10.64 -14.00 0.54
C THR A 153 -11.33 -12.65 0.76
N PHE A 154 -11.58 -11.91 -0.31
CA PHE A 154 -12.24 -10.61 -0.27
C PHE A 154 -13.71 -10.65 -0.70
N LYS A 155 -14.31 -11.85 -0.70
CA LYS A 155 -15.71 -12.07 -1.12
C LYS A 155 -16.00 -11.57 -2.54
N LEU A 156 -14.97 -11.61 -3.40
CA LEU A 156 -15.07 -11.31 -4.82
C LEU A 156 -15.20 -12.60 -5.62
N GLU A 157 -16.04 -12.56 -6.65
CA GLU A 157 -16.08 -13.60 -7.67
C GLU A 157 -15.14 -13.23 -8.82
N PRO A 158 -14.33 -14.18 -9.32
CA PRO A 158 -13.53 -13.93 -10.50
C PRO A 158 -14.42 -13.51 -11.68
N PRO A 159 -14.10 -12.42 -12.39
CA PRO A 159 -14.91 -11.96 -13.51
C PRO A 159 -15.07 -13.02 -14.60
N ALA A 160 -16.28 -13.13 -15.14
CA ALA A 160 -16.58 -13.94 -16.29
C ALA A 160 -17.24 -13.05 -17.35
N VAL A 161 -16.72 -13.06 -18.56
CA VAL A 161 -17.21 -12.28 -19.68
C VAL A 161 -17.59 -13.20 -20.85
N PHE A 162 -18.27 -12.66 -21.85
CA PHE A 162 -18.77 -13.43 -23.01
C PHE A 162 -19.60 -14.64 -22.61
N ALA A 163 -20.64 -14.41 -21.78
CA ALA A 163 -21.53 -15.45 -21.26
C ALA A 163 -20.78 -16.63 -20.58
N GLY A 164 -19.67 -16.33 -19.91
CA GLY A 164 -18.87 -17.31 -19.17
C GLY A 164 -17.85 -18.09 -19.99
N LEU A 165 -17.66 -17.75 -21.26
CA LEU A 165 -16.64 -18.37 -22.11
C LEU A 165 -15.22 -17.98 -21.67
N LEU A 166 -15.03 -16.73 -21.22
CA LEU A 166 -13.79 -16.27 -20.63
C LEU A 166 -13.98 -16.14 -19.11
N LYS A 167 -13.27 -16.94 -18.35
CA LYS A 167 -13.25 -16.92 -16.89
C LYS A 167 -11.86 -16.58 -16.40
N VAL A 168 -11.79 -15.63 -15.48
CA VAL A 168 -10.55 -15.28 -14.77
C VAL A 168 -10.27 -16.34 -13.70
N GLY A 169 -9.00 -16.71 -13.52
CA GLY A 169 -8.59 -17.65 -12.49
C GLY A 169 -8.79 -17.07 -11.07
N PRO A 170 -8.90 -17.93 -10.06
CA PRO A 170 -9.26 -17.51 -8.69
C PRO A 170 -8.16 -16.72 -7.96
N GLN A 171 -6.93 -16.78 -8.45
CA GLN A 171 -5.77 -16.14 -7.84
C GLN A 171 -5.19 -15.07 -8.74
N ILE A 172 -4.71 -14.00 -8.09
CA ILE A 172 -3.90 -12.95 -8.70
C ILE A 172 -2.54 -12.87 -8.03
N ARG A 173 -1.53 -12.46 -8.80
CA ARG A 173 -0.23 -12.05 -8.30
C ARG A 173 -0.14 -10.54 -8.36
N ILE A 174 0.34 -9.94 -7.30
CA ILE A 174 0.62 -8.51 -7.20
C ILE A 174 2.13 -8.37 -6.98
N ALA A 175 2.79 -7.67 -7.87
CA ALA A 175 4.16 -7.19 -7.70
C ALA A 175 4.13 -5.67 -7.56
N PHE A 176 5.02 -5.11 -6.75
CA PHE A 176 5.09 -3.67 -6.54
C PHE A 176 6.52 -3.20 -6.39
N LYS A 177 6.73 -1.95 -6.80
CA LYS A 177 8.00 -1.24 -6.66
C LYS A 177 7.74 0.24 -6.46
N GLY A 178 8.46 0.85 -5.52
CA GLY A 178 8.34 2.27 -5.26
C GLY A 178 9.55 2.84 -4.56
N LEU A 179 9.60 4.16 -4.48
CA LEU A 179 10.58 4.90 -3.71
C LEU A 179 9.84 5.71 -2.64
N VAL A 180 10.09 5.37 -1.38
CA VAL A 180 9.57 6.11 -0.23
C VAL A 180 10.57 7.20 0.11
N ALA A 181 10.16 8.47 0.01
CA ALA A 181 10.97 9.60 0.43
C ALA A 181 11.23 9.56 1.94
N ARG A 182 12.38 10.10 2.37
CA ARG A 182 12.74 10.26 3.80
C ARG A 182 12.27 11.61 4.32
#